data_60d2261af4ae037008a481544d05708d
#
_entry.id   60d2261af4ae037008a481544d05708d
#
_cell.length_a   1.000
_cell.length_b   1.000
_cell.length_c   1.000
_cell.angle_alpha   90.00
_cell.angle_beta   90.00
_cell.angle_gamma   90.00
#
_symmetry.space_group_name_H-M   'P 1'
#
loop_
_entity.id
_entity.type
_entity.pdbx_description
1 polymer ?
#
loop_
_entity_poly.entity_id
_entity_poly.type
_entity_poly.pdbx_seq_one_letter_code
_entity_poly.pdbx_strand_id
1 'polypeptide(L)'
;MQMKKLKEVYTNRELSWLQFNERVLNEAGNPRVPLAERLTFASIYQTNLDEFFMVRVGSLMMQMNSKEKIFENKTKMSSEEQVSAILDRVCELEKKKARIYEQLMGELEPKGVRIINFNKLSKDEGDLLEAYFDAHIAVSYTHLRAHEQQPFPFLANKQLYAVVLLTTQKGKKKTGIVPCSNSVFKRLIEIPTRPGTFMLSEELILHFVSKLYPKYVIREKSIMRVTRNADIDAQSMYDEDMDCLLYTSDAADE
;
A
#
# COMPACT_ATOMS: atom_id res chain seq x y z
N MET A 1 2.40 30.80 32.00
CA MET A 1 2.50 29.65 32.91
C MET A 1 1.42 28.59 32.69
N GLN A 2 0.16 28.98 32.43
CA GLN A 2 -0.97 28.07 32.18
C GLN A 2 -0.84 27.21 30.92
N MET A 3 -0.33 27.77 29.80
CA MET A 3 -0.16 27.03 28.51
C MET A 3 0.93 25.95 28.57
N LYS A 4 1.99 26.13 29.35
CA LYS A 4 3.05 25.12 29.55
C LYS A 4 2.51 23.90 30.30
N LYS A 5 1.63 24.11 31.29
CA LYS A 5 0.93 23.04 32.03
C LYS A 5 -0.02 22.21 31.18
N LEU A 6 -0.70 22.81 30.17
CA LEU A 6 -1.63 22.08 29.29
C LEU A 6 -0.89 21.10 28.37
N LYS A 7 0.27 21.49 27.82
CA LYS A 7 1.10 20.60 26.97
C LYS A 7 1.64 19.37 27.74
N GLU A 8 1.82 19.48 29.05
CA GLU A 8 2.32 18.38 29.89
C GLU A 8 1.23 17.39 30.32
N VAL A 9 -0.05 17.82 30.30
CA VAL A 9 -1.18 17.01 30.79
C VAL A 9 -1.96 16.34 29.67
N TYR A 10 -1.97 16.92 28.47
CA TYR A 10 -2.77 16.42 27.36
C TYR A 10 -1.90 15.86 26.24
N THR A 11 -2.23 14.68 25.77
CA THR A 11 -1.70 14.12 24.51
C THR A 11 -2.47 14.67 23.33
N ASN A 12 -1.77 14.97 22.22
CA ASN A 12 -2.43 15.32 20.98
C ASN A 12 -3.44 14.24 20.57
N ARG A 13 -4.59 14.64 20.03
CA ARG A 13 -5.70 13.76 19.69
C ARG A 13 -5.28 12.68 18.68
N GLU A 14 -4.50 13.04 17.68
CA GLU A 14 -4.09 12.13 16.62
C GLU A 14 -3.01 11.14 17.12
N LEU A 15 -2.09 11.58 17.96
CA LEU A 15 -1.12 10.71 18.61
C LEU A 15 -1.80 9.75 19.61
N SER A 16 -2.82 10.21 20.33
CA SER A 16 -3.65 9.35 21.18
C SER A 16 -4.39 8.28 20.38
N TRP A 17 -4.87 8.62 19.18
CA TRP A 17 -5.49 7.67 18.29
C TRP A 17 -4.48 6.60 17.81
N LEU A 18 -3.25 6.98 17.48
CA LEU A 18 -2.18 6.03 17.14
C LEU A 18 -1.86 5.08 18.31
N GLN A 19 -1.90 5.57 19.56
CA GLN A 19 -1.77 4.71 20.74
C GLN A 19 -2.93 3.70 20.86
N PHE A 20 -4.15 4.11 20.51
CA PHE A 20 -5.27 3.17 20.42
C PHE A 20 -5.01 2.09 19.36
N ASN A 21 -4.64 2.49 18.15
CA ASN A 21 -4.39 1.52 17.06
C ASN A 21 -3.17 0.61 17.37
N GLU A 22 -2.19 1.11 18.13
CA GLU A 22 -1.10 0.26 18.63
C GLU A 22 -1.60 -0.85 19.56
N ARG A 23 -2.64 -0.62 20.36
CA ARG A 23 -3.23 -1.69 21.19
C ARG A 23 -3.85 -2.79 20.32
N VAL A 24 -4.47 -2.42 19.19
CA VAL A 24 -4.94 -3.40 18.19
C VAL A 24 -3.77 -4.22 17.65
N LEU A 25 -2.66 -3.57 17.31
CA LEU A 25 -1.44 -4.25 16.85
C LEU A 25 -0.85 -5.17 17.93
N ASN A 26 -0.95 -4.80 19.20
CA ASN A 26 -0.47 -5.63 20.31
C ASN A 26 -1.23 -6.97 20.40
N GLU A 27 -2.52 -7.00 20.08
CA GLU A 27 -3.29 -8.26 20.04
C GLU A 27 -2.81 -9.17 18.91
N ALA A 28 -2.35 -8.62 17.79
CA ALA A 28 -1.69 -9.41 16.74
C ALA A 28 -0.38 -10.07 17.22
N GLY A 29 0.33 -9.41 18.14
CA GLY A 29 1.55 -9.94 18.78
C GLY A 29 1.30 -10.82 20.01
N ASN A 30 0.07 -10.95 20.49
CA ASN A 30 -0.26 -11.61 21.76
C ASN A 30 -0.39 -13.14 21.57
N PRO A 31 0.52 -13.98 22.11
CA PRO A 31 0.47 -15.43 21.92
C PRO A 31 -0.73 -16.11 22.59
N ARG A 32 -1.48 -15.42 23.44
CA ARG A 32 -2.72 -15.95 24.06
C ARG A 32 -3.90 -15.89 23.10
N VAL A 33 -3.81 -15.09 22.03
CA VAL A 33 -4.84 -14.98 21.00
C VAL A 33 -4.59 -16.06 19.93
N PRO A 34 -5.63 -16.76 19.43
CA PRO A 34 -5.49 -17.73 18.35
C PRO A 34 -4.83 -17.15 17.11
N LEU A 35 -3.99 -17.92 16.42
CA LEU A 35 -3.17 -17.44 15.31
C LEU A 35 -3.98 -16.76 14.19
N ALA A 36 -5.16 -17.31 13.83
CA ALA A 36 -6.04 -16.73 12.82
C ALA A 36 -6.56 -15.35 13.25
N GLU A 37 -6.94 -15.21 14.51
CA GLU A 37 -7.40 -13.93 15.08
C GLU A 37 -6.27 -12.91 15.14
N ARG A 38 -5.03 -13.33 15.42
CA ARG A 38 -3.86 -12.46 15.38
C ARG A 38 -3.62 -11.89 13.98
N LEU A 39 -3.81 -12.70 12.94
CA LEU A 39 -3.77 -12.21 11.55
C LEU A 39 -4.87 -11.19 11.27
N THR A 40 -6.07 -11.45 11.79
CA THR A 40 -7.21 -10.52 11.70
C THR A 40 -6.88 -9.20 12.39
N PHE A 41 -6.32 -9.21 13.60
CA PHE A 41 -5.88 -7.99 14.29
C PHE A 41 -4.81 -7.21 13.50
N ALA A 42 -3.85 -7.90 12.88
CA ALA A 42 -2.86 -7.25 12.01
C ALA A 42 -3.52 -6.55 10.80
N SER A 43 -4.54 -7.18 10.21
CA SER A 43 -5.34 -6.61 9.11
C SER A 43 -6.16 -5.40 9.57
N ILE A 44 -6.83 -5.50 10.74
CA ILE A 44 -7.60 -4.39 11.33
C ILE A 44 -6.68 -3.19 11.60
N TYR A 45 -5.49 -3.42 12.20
CA TYR A 45 -4.51 -2.37 12.42
C TYR A 45 -4.18 -1.60 11.13
N GLN A 46 -3.93 -2.33 10.03
CA GLN A 46 -3.59 -1.72 8.74
C GLN A 46 -4.79 -0.96 8.15
N THR A 47 -5.98 -1.54 8.19
CA THR A 47 -7.20 -0.88 7.70
C THR A 47 -7.50 0.41 8.46
N ASN A 48 -7.37 0.39 9.77
CA ASN A 48 -7.53 1.57 10.63
C ASN A 48 -6.49 2.65 10.28
N LEU A 49 -5.23 2.24 10.05
CA LEU A 49 -4.17 3.18 9.69
C LEU A 49 -4.43 3.81 8.32
N ASP A 50 -4.90 3.04 7.34
CA ASP A 50 -5.28 3.55 6.02
C ASP A 50 -6.38 4.61 6.13
N GLU A 51 -7.44 4.33 6.91
CA GLU A 51 -8.53 5.27 7.12
C GLU A 51 -8.06 6.53 7.85
N PHE A 52 -7.20 6.38 8.84
CA PHE A 52 -6.57 7.50 9.56
C PHE A 52 -5.81 8.42 8.60
N PHE A 53 -5.02 7.87 7.69
CA PHE A 53 -4.32 8.66 6.67
C PHE A 53 -5.28 9.30 5.68
N MET A 54 -6.30 8.57 5.23
CA MET A 54 -7.27 9.07 4.26
C MET A 54 -8.08 10.26 4.80
N VAL A 55 -8.48 10.22 6.07
CA VAL A 55 -9.39 11.21 6.64
C VAL A 55 -8.64 12.24 7.48
N ARG A 56 -7.92 11.80 8.52
CA ARG A 56 -7.34 12.73 9.51
C ARG A 56 -6.06 13.36 9.03
N VAL A 57 -5.11 12.57 8.51
CA VAL A 57 -3.86 13.11 7.96
C VAL A 57 -4.17 13.92 6.70
N GLY A 58 -5.11 13.46 5.86
CA GLY A 58 -5.61 14.20 4.70
C GLY A 58 -6.10 15.60 5.09
N SER A 59 -6.97 15.70 6.10
CA SER A 59 -7.44 17.01 6.63
C SER A 59 -6.30 17.88 7.15
N LEU A 60 -5.32 17.32 7.87
CA LEU A 60 -4.16 18.09 8.36
C LEU A 60 -3.31 18.61 7.19
N MET A 61 -3.10 17.81 6.14
CA MET A 61 -2.37 18.23 4.93
C MET A 61 -3.09 19.36 4.20
N MET A 62 -4.43 19.32 4.13
CA MET A 62 -5.22 20.43 3.56
C MET A 62 -5.06 21.71 4.40
N GLN A 63 -5.08 21.60 5.74
CA GLN A 63 -4.86 22.74 6.64
C GLN A 63 -3.47 23.36 6.51
N MET A 64 -2.43 22.57 6.22
CA MET A 64 -1.07 23.08 5.96
C MET A 64 -1.04 24.00 4.73
N ASN A 65 -1.88 23.75 3.73
CA ASN A 65 -2.00 24.57 2.52
C ASN A 65 -2.91 25.80 2.69
N SER A 66 -3.59 25.92 3.86
CA SER A 66 -4.45 27.08 4.16
C SER A 66 -3.62 28.32 4.48
N LYS A 67 -4.18 29.50 4.14
CA LYS A 67 -3.57 30.80 4.50
C LYS A 67 -3.58 31.06 6.01
N GLU A 68 -4.51 30.44 6.75
CA GLU A 68 -4.64 30.60 8.18
C GLU A 68 -3.95 29.46 8.92
N LYS A 69 -3.08 29.79 9.89
CA LYS A 69 -2.45 28.80 10.75
C LYS A 69 -3.45 28.29 11.78
N ILE A 70 -3.83 27.02 11.64
CA ILE A 70 -4.73 26.33 12.57
C ILE A 70 -3.89 25.59 13.61
N PHE A 71 -4.23 25.77 14.89
CA PHE A 71 -3.57 25.12 16.01
C PHE A 71 -4.54 24.18 16.74
N GLU A 72 -4.06 23.01 17.13
CA GLU A 72 -4.82 22.06 17.93
C GLU A 72 -5.17 22.69 19.31
N ASN A 73 -6.38 22.43 19.81
CA ASN A 73 -6.95 23.16 20.94
C ASN A 73 -6.24 22.94 22.29
N LYS A 74 -5.65 21.75 22.53
CA LYS A 74 -5.06 21.36 23.83
C LYS A 74 -3.55 21.48 23.82
N THR A 75 -2.90 20.85 22.88
CA THR A 75 -1.42 20.83 22.79
C THR A 75 -0.86 22.02 22.04
N LYS A 76 -1.72 22.77 21.31
CA LYS A 76 -1.33 23.93 20.49
C LYS A 76 -0.30 23.58 19.40
N MET A 77 -0.28 22.32 18.96
CA MET A 77 0.53 21.91 17.81
C MET A 77 -0.05 22.48 16.53
N SER A 78 0.80 22.97 15.62
CA SER A 78 0.41 23.32 14.27
C SER A 78 0.10 22.05 13.45
N SER A 79 -0.51 22.19 12.28
CA SER A 79 -0.79 21.04 11.40
C SER A 79 0.51 20.36 10.95
N GLU A 80 1.58 21.12 10.66
CA GLU A 80 2.91 20.61 10.32
C GLU A 80 3.54 19.81 11.47
N GLU A 81 3.49 20.36 12.70
CA GLU A 81 4.01 19.68 13.89
C GLU A 81 3.26 18.36 14.15
N GLN A 82 1.94 18.35 13.96
CA GLN A 82 1.13 17.16 14.10
C GLN A 82 1.49 16.11 13.04
N VAL A 83 1.59 16.48 11.77
CA VAL A 83 1.95 15.56 10.67
C VAL A 83 3.36 14.98 10.90
N SER A 84 4.33 15.80 11.27
CA SER A 84 5.69 15.33 11.58
C SER A 84 5.68 14.28 12.70
N ALA A 85 5.02 14.58 13.82
CA ALA A 85 4.94 13.67 14.96
C ALA A 85 4.16 12.38 14.65
N ILE A 86 3.13 12.45 13.79
CA ILE A 86 2.40 11.29 13.28
C ILE A 86 3.33 10.40 12.46
N LEU A 87 4.07 10.97 11.50
CA LEU A 87 4.99 10.21 10.64
C LEU A 87 6.09 9.52 11.45
N ASP A 88 6.70 10.21 12.40
CA ASP A 88 7.70 9.64 13.31
C ASP A 88 7.11 8.43 14.05
N ARG A 89 5.92 8.61 14.63
CA ARG A 89 5.25 7.53 15.37
C ARG A 89 4.86 6.35 14.49
N VAL A 90 4.38 6.61 13.28
CA VAL A 90 4.05 5.55 12.31
C VAL A 90 5.29 4.79 11.89
N CYS A 91 6.43 5.45 11.67
CA CYS A 91 7.70 4.77 11.38
C CYS A 91 8.12 3.78 12.48
N GLU A 92 7.90 4.13 13.76
CA GLU A 92 8.15 3.21 14.88
C GLU A 92 7.19 2.01 14.86
N LEU A 93 5.90 2.27 14.65
CA LEU A 93 4.86 1.25 14.60
C LEU A 93 5.03 0.29 13.42
N GLU A 94 5.50 0.78 12.26
CA GLU A 94 5.81 -0.06 11.10
C GLU A 94 6.94 -1.07 11.40
N LYS A 95 7.98 -0.67 12.13
CA LYS A 95 9.03 -1.60 12.59
C LYS A 95 8.47 -2.69 13.52
N LYS A 96 7.52 -2.31 14.38
CA LYS A 96 6.83 -3.24 15.28
C LYS A 96 5.93 -4.19 14.50
N LYS A 97 5.14 -3.66 13.56
CA LYS A 97 4.27 -4.45 12.67
C LYS A 97 5.07 -5.46 11.87
N ALA A 98 6.21 -5.07 11.29
CA ALA A 98 7.06 -5.96 10.50
C ALA A 98 7.51 -7.17 11.32
N ARG A 99 7.99 -6.95 12.56
CA ARG A 99 8.40 -8.04 13.46
C ARG A 99 7.25 -8.99 13.82
N ILE A 100 6.08 -8.43 14.11
CA ILE A 100 4.87 -9.24 14.41
C ILE A 100 4.47 -10.05 13.17
N TYR A 101 4.50 -9.45 11.99
CA TYR A 101 4.18 -10.13 10.74
C TYR A 101 5.14 -11.29 10.44
N GLU A 102 6.44 -11.09 10.59
CA GLU A 102 7.44 -12.14 10.43
C GLU A 102 7.20 -13.31 11.40
N GLN A 103 6.89 -13.01 12.66
CA GLN A 103 6.54 -14.03 13.66
C GLN A 103 5.28 -14.80 13.25
N LEU A 104 4.21 -14.11 12.81
CA LEU A 104 2.98 -14.75 12.36
C LEU A 104 3.20 -15.67 11.15
N MET A 105 4.01 -15.24 10.18
CA MET A 105 4.37 -16.07 9.02
C MET A 105 5.18 -17.30 9.44
N GLY A 106 6.11 -17.15 10.39
CA GLY A 106 6.85 -18.28 10.95
C GLY A 106 5.97 -19.29 11.69
N GLU A 107 4.92 -18.82 12.39
CA GLU A 107 3.95 -19.70 13.07
C GLU A 107 2.95 -20.38 12.10
N LEU A 108 2.71 -19.80 10.93
CA LEU A 108 1.88 -20.38 9.87
C LEU A 108 2.58 -21.51 9.10
N GLU A 109 3.89 -21.40 8.95
CA GLU A 109 4.67 -22.37 8.15
C GLU A 109 4.50 -23.83 8.62
N PRO A 110 4.62 -24.18 9.91
CA PRO A 110 4.38 -25.54 10.39
C PRO A 110 2.90 -25.97 10.28
N LYS A 111 1.98 -25.05 10.05
CA LYS A 111 0.55 -25.32 9.80
C LYS A 111 0.22 -25.50 8.30
N GLY A 112 1.27 -25.53 7.46
CA GLY A 112 1.13 -25.78 6.03
C GLY A 112 0.81 -24.55 5.18
N VAL A 113 0.89 -23.33 5.73
CA VAL A 113 0.68 -22.08 4.97
C VAL A 113 2.00 -21.33 4.86
N ARG A 114 2.49 -21.15 3.63
CA ARG A 114 3.79 -20.52 3.34
C ARG A 114 3.64 -19.48 2.25
N ILE A 115 4.31 -18.34 2.43
CA ILE A 115 4.55 -17.38 1.36
C ILE A 115 6.04 -17.43 1.02
N ILE A 116 6.36 -17.65 -0.25
CA ILE A 116 7.74 -17.79 -0.71
C ILE A 116 8.05 -16.78 -1.82
N ASN A 117 9.35 -16.52 -2.01
CA ASN A 117 9.90 -15.74 -3.11
C ASN A 117 10.65 -16.63 -4.12
N PHE A 118 11.08 -16.07 -5.23
CA PHE A 118 11.78 -16.81 -6.29
C PHE A 118 13.04 -17.55 -5.84
N ASN A 119 13.74 -17.07 -4.81
CA ASN A 119 14.96 -17.73 -4.30
C ASN A 119 14.71 -19.09 -3.66
N LYS A 120 13.44 -19.42 -3.36
CA LYS A 120 13.02 -20.69 -2.73
C LYS A 120 12.35 -21.66 -3.70
N LEU A 121 12.34 -21.36 -5.00
CA LEU A 121 11.77 -22.19 -6.05
C LEU A 121 12.78 -23.17 -6.62
N SER A 122 12.31 -24.35 -7.03
CA SER A 122 13.02 -25.21 -7.99
C SER A 122 12.91 -24.64 -9.40
N LYS A 123 13.73 -25.13 -10.32
CA LYS A 123 13.66 -24.71 -11.72
C LYS A 123 12.29 -25.01 -12.33
N ASP A 124 11.77 -26.22 -12.13
CA ASP A 124 10.48 -26.66 -12.69
C ASP A 124 9.32 -25.80 -12.16
N GLU A 125 9.37 -25.39 -10.90
CA GLU A 125 8.37 -24.47 -10.31
C GLU A 125 8.48 -23.06 -10.90
N GLY A 126 9.69 -22.59 -11.17
CA GLY A 126 9.94 -21.35 -11.88
C GLY A 126 9.33 -21.37 -13.27
N ASP A 127 9.53 -22.47 -14.03
CA ASP A 127 8.99 -22.65 -15.38
C ASP A 127 7.43 -22.68 -15.35
N LEU A 128 6.83 -23.34 -14.35
CA LEU A 128 5.38 -23.35 -14.15
C LEU A 128 4.82 -21.96 -13.86
N LEU A 129 5.49 -21.19 -13.01
CA LEU A 129 5.08 -19.80 -12.70
C LEU A 129 5.30 -18.86 -13.88
N GLU A 130 6.32 -19.08 -14.70
CA GLU A 130 6.51 -18.35 -15.95
C GLU A 130 5.38 -18.61 -16.93
N ALA A 131 5.00 -19.86 -17.10
CA ALA A 131 3.84 -20.23 -17.94
C ALA A 131 2.53 -19.62 -17.41
N TYR A 132 2.34 -19.64 -16.09
CA TYR A 132 1.20 -18.95 -15.46
C TYR A 132 1.21 -17.44 -15.72
N PHE A 133 2.38 -16.80 -15.58
CA PHE A 133 2.53 -15.37 -15.87
C PHE A 133 2.15 -15.05 -17.31
N ASP A 134 2.64 -15.81 -18.28
CA ASP A 134 2.38 -15.58 -19.70
C ASP A 134 0.89 -15.80 -20.03
N ALA A 135 0.25 -16.83 -19.47
CA ALA A 135 -1.14 -17.17 -19.76
C ALA A 135 -2.17 -16.25 -19.09
N HIS A 136 -1.90 -15.75 -17.88
CA HIS A 136 -2.91 -15.05 -17.07
C HIS A 136 -2.57 -13.59 -16.81
N ILE A 137 -1.29 -13.25 -16.64
CA ILE A 137 -0.87 -11.90 -16.28
C ILE A 137 -0.47 -11.09 -17.50
N ALA A 138 0.45 -11.59 -18.32
CA ALA A 138 0.94 -10.86 -19.49
C ALA A 138 -0.17 -10.52 -20.48
N VAL A 139 -1.11 -11.44 -20.70
CA VAL A 139 -2.27 -11.23 -21.59
C VAL A 139 -3.15 -10.07 -21.12
N SER A 140 -3.31 -9.90 -19.80
CA SER A 140 -4.10 -8.79 -19.23
C SER A 140 -3.46 -7.42 -19.45
N TYR A 141 -2.17 -7.39 -19.78
CA TYR A 141 -1.38 -6.16 -19.91
C TYR A 141 -0.86 -5.90 -21.33
N THR A 142 -1.42 -6.55 -22.35
CA THR A 142 -1.03 -6.37 -23.76
C THR A 142 -1.13 -4.91 -24.25
N HIS A 143 -1.90 -4.08 -23.58
CA HIS A 143 -2.09 -2.67 -23.89
C HIS A 143 -1.35 -1.71 -22.94
N LEU A 144 -0.54 -2.22 -22.01
CA LEU A 144 0.25 -1.35 -21.12
C LEU A 144 1.26 -0.55 -21.95
N ARG A 145 1.09 0.76 -21.92
CA ARG A 145 2.07 1.69 -22.50
C ARG A 145 3.03 2.16 -21.39
N ALA A 146 4.30 2.20 -21.71
CA ALA A 146 5.25 2.94 -20.88
C ALA A 146 4.88 4.44 -20.98
N HIS A 147 4.48 5.04 -19.87
CA HIS A 147 4.05 6.44 -19.85
C HIS A 147 5.24 7.36 -20.11
N GLU A 148 5.13 8.12 -21.21
CA GLU A 148 6.12 9.13 -21.65
C GLU A 148 5.77 10.50 -21.12
N GLN A 149 5.76 10.76 -19.87
CA GLN A 149 5.46 12.09 -19.34
C GLN A 149 4.00 12.56 -19.56
N GLN A 150 3.41 12.88 -18.45
CA GLN A 150 2.17 13.61 -18.20
C GLN A 150 1.02 13.49 -19.25
N PRO A 151 -0.19 13.25 -18.76
CA PRO A 151 -0.51 13.18 -17.33
C PRO A 151 -0.09 11.83 -16.72
N PHE A 152 0.34 11.88 -15.45
CA PHE A 152 0.59 10.67 -14.66
C PHE A 152 -0.73 9.89 -14.52
N PRO A 153 -0.76 8.56 -14.73
CA PRO A 153 -2.01 7.83 -14.71
C PRO A 153 -2.69 7.94 -13.33
N PHE A 154 -4.00 7.98 -13.34
CA PHE A 154 -4.77 7.92 -12.10
C PHE A 154 -4.54 6.57 -11.42
N LEU A 155 -4.03 6.61 -10.18
CA LEU A 155 -3.77 5.42 -9.39
C LEU A 155 -4.92 5.22 -8.40
N ALA A 156 -5.56 4.04 -8.45
CA ALA A 156 -6.63 3.71 -7.53
C ALA A 156 -6.14 3.66 -6.08
N ASN A 157 -6.99 4.10 -5.16
CA ASN A 157 -6.69 4.13 -3.73
C ASN A 157 -6.44 2.71 -3.19
N LYS A 158 -5.42 2.54 -2.35
CA LYS A 158 -5.02 1.29 -1.69
C LYS A 158 -4.55 0.16 -2.62
N GLN A 159 -4.54 0.36 -3.93
CA GLN A 159 -4.06 -0.64 -4.88
C GLN A 159 -2.54 -0.71 -4.92
N LEU A 160 -2.01 -1.92 -5.13
CA LEU A 160 -0.57 -2.17 -5.32
C LEU A 160 -0.20 -2.07 -6.79
N TYR A 161 0.93 -1.42 -7.05
CA TYR A 161 1.51 -1.24 -8.38
C TYR A 161 2.99 -1.63 -8.37
N ALA A 162 3.42 -2.35 -9.39
CA ALA A 162 4.82 -2.46 -9.72
C ALA A 162 5.23 -1.23 -10.53
N VAL A 163 6.20 -0.49 -10.02
CA VAL A 163 6.78 0.69 -10.69
C VAL A 163 8.16 0.33 -11.20
N VAL A 164 8.41 0.62 -12.48
CA VAL A 164 9.67 0.30 -13.15
C VAL A 164 10.27 1.54 -13.80
N LEU A 165 11.55 1.78 -13.54
CA LEU A 165 12.32 2.78 -14.25
C LEU A 165 12.92 2.15 -15.51
N LEU A 166 12.51 2.68 -16.64
CA LEU A 166 12.81 2.18 -17.97
C LEU A 166 13.76 3.13 -18.69
N THR A 167 14.61 2.58 -19.54
CA THR A 167 15.44 3.38 -20.44
C THR A 167 15.25 2.88 -21.88
N THR A 168 14.99 3.78 -22.80
CA THR A 168 14.93 3.45 -24.24
C THR A 168 16.36 3.20 -24.77
N GLN A 169 16.47 2.57 -25.93
CA GLN A 169 17.76 2.41 -26.63
C GLN A 169 18.48 3.75 -26.90
N LYS A 170 17.71 4.85 -27.00
CA LYS A 170 18.24 6.22 -27.17
C LYS A 170 18.58 6.92 -25.84
N GLY A 171 18.55 6.20 -24.70
CA GLY A 171 18.90 6.75 -23.39
C GLY A 171 17.79 7.56 -22.70
N LYS A 172 16.60 7.70 -23.30
CA LYS A 172 15.48 8.44 -22.68
C LYS A 172 14.89 7.63 -21.52
N LYS A 173 14.75 8.25 -20.35
CA LYS A 173 14.12 7.65 -19.17
C LYS A 173 12.59 7.67 -19.28
N LYS A 174 11.94 6.60 -18.84
CA LYS A 174 10.49 6.44 -18.75
C LYS A 174 10.11 5.71 -17.47
N THR A 175 8.85 5.82 -17.07
CA THR A 175 8.30 5.08 -15.94
C THR A 175 7.21 4.14 -16.45
N GLY A 176 7.30 2.86 -16.11
CA GLY A 176 6.24 1.87 -16.30
C GLY A 176 5.49 1.66 -14.98
N ILE A 177 4.18 1.55 -15.06
CA ILE A 177 3.31 1.28 -13.90
C ILE A 177 2.42 0.11 -14.26
N VAL A 178 2.46 -0.95 -13.44
CA VAL A 178 1.71 -2.19 -13.64
C VAL A 178 0.88 -2.46 -12.38
N PRO A 179 -0.45 -2.48 -12.44
CA PRO A 179 -1.27 -2.90 -11.32
C PRO A 179 -0.91 -4.33 -10.90
N CYS A 180 -0.79 -4.62 -9.60
CA CYS A 180 -0.42 -5.96 -9.11
C CYS A 180 -1.62 -6.87 -8.83
N SER A 181 -2.84 -6.37 -8.97
CA SER A 181 -4.07 -7.16 -8.86
C SER A 181 -5.13 -6.62 -9.82
N ASN A 182 -5.92 -7.51 -10.35
CA ASN A 182 -7.10 -7.20 -11.15
C ASN A 182 -8.15 -8.31 -10.96
N SER A 183 -9.26 -8.24 -11.70
CA SER A 183 -10.31 -9.27 -11.68
C SER A 183 -9.91 -10.60 -12.33
N VAL A 184 -8.79 -10.63 -13.07
CA VAL A 184 -8.38 -11.77 -13.91
C VAL A 184 -7.51 -12.75 -13.13
N PHE A 185 -6.66 -12.27 -12.23
CA PHE A 185 -5.78 -13.13 -11.45
C PHE A 185 -5.78 -12.79 -9.95
N LYS A 186 -5.54 -13.81 -9.11
CA LYS A 186 -5.52 -13.66 -7.65
C LYS A 186 -4.17 -13.11 -7.20
N ARG A 187 -4.16 -12.40 -6.07
CA ARG A 187 -2.92 -11.93 -5.45
C ARG A 187 -2.07 -13.07 -4.89
N LEU A 188 -2.70 -14.10 -4.29
CA LEU A 188 -2.02 -15.30 -3.79
C LEU A 188 -2.09 -16.38 -4.88
N ILE A 189 -0.94 -16.71 -5.47
CA ILE A 189 -0.78 -17.71 -6.52
C ILE A 189 -0.20 -18.95 -5.87
N GLU A 190 -0.98 -20.02 -5.80
CA GLU A 190 -0.54 -21.28 -5.20
C GLU A 190 0.47 -21.98 -6.10
N ILE A 191 1.53 -22.54 -5.49
CA ILE A 191 2.51 -23.35 -6.21
C ILE A 191 1.93 -24.74 -6.42
N PRO A 192 1.68 -25.19 -7.67
CA PRO A 192 0.96 -26.45 -7.94
C PRO A 192 1.63 -27.70 -7.32
N THR A 193 2.95 -27.69 -7.18
CA THR A 193 3.75 -28.79 -6.62
C THR A 193 3.81 -28.80 -5.11
N ARG A 194 3.39 -27.71 -4.44
CA ARG A 194 3.45 -27.54 -2.97
C ARG A 194 2.14 -26.95 -2.45
N PRO A 195 1.11 -27.77 -2.17
CA PRO A 195 -0.14 -27.30 -1.60
C PRO A 195 0.07 -26.44 -0.35
N GLY A 196 -0.68 -25.33 -0.22
CA GLY A 196 -0.53 -24.39 0.88
C GLY A 196 0.67 -23.43 0.77
N THR A 197 1.46 -23.52 -0.31
CA THR A 197 2.59 -22.63 -0.58
C THR A 197 2.21 -21.63 -1.67
N PHE A 198 2.40 -20.35 -1.40
CA PHE A 198 1.93 -19.27 -2.27
C PHE A 198 3.08 -18.34 -2.67
N MET A 199 2.98 -17.82 -3.90
CA MET A 199 3.73 -16.67 -4.40
C MET A 199 2.80 -15.47 -4.48
N LEU A 200 3.30 -14.30 -4.11
CA LEU A 200 2.55 -13.06 -4.30
C LEU A 200 2.59 -12.61 -5.78
N SER A 201 1.47 -12.15 -6.31
CA SER A 201 1.39 -11.67 -7.71
C SER A 201 2.35 -10.51 -7.96
N GLU A 202 2.56 -9.63 -6.98
CA GLU A 202 3.53 -8.54 -7.07
C GLU A 202 4.98 -9.02 -7.24
N GLU A 203 5.37 -10.12 -6.58
CA GLU A 203 6.68 -10.74 -6.76
C GLU A 203 6.81 -11.32 -8.17
N LEU A 204 5.76 -12.00 -8.65
CA LEU A 204 5.73 -12.59 -9.97
C LEU A 204 5.83 -11.51 -11.06
N ILE A 205 5.07 -10.43 -10.91
CA ILE A 205 5.10 -9.29 -11.84
C ILE A 205 6.48 -8.64 -11.83
N LEU A 206 7.06 -8.36 -10.67
CA LEU A 206 8.40 -7.78 -10.59
C LEU A 206 9.45 -8.69 -11.21
N HIS A 207 9.32 -10.01 -11.06
CA HIS A 207 10.29 -10.95 -11.64
C HIS A 207 10.26 -10.93 -13.16
N PHE A 208 9.07 -11.05 -13.76
CA PHE A 208 8.88 -11.15 -15.21
C PHE A 208 8.52 -9.81 -15.90
N VAL A 209 8.68 -8.68 -15.23
CA VAL A 209 8.29 -7.36 -15.75
C VAL A 209 9.02 -7.00 -17.07
N SER A 210 10.18 -7.57 -17.34
CA SER A 210 10.89 -7.43 -18.62
C SER A 210 10.08 -7.93 -19.81
N LYS A 211 9.24 -8.95 -19.63
CA LYS A 211 8.34 -9.45 -20.67
C LYS A 211 7.24 -8.44 -21.04
N LEU A 212 6.83 -7.60 -20.08
CA LEU A 212 5.84 -6.54 -20.32
C LEU A 212 6.45 -5.33 -21.04
N TYR A 213 7.77 -5.14 -20.93
CA TYR A 213 8.49 -4.01 -21.52
C TYR A 213 9.68 -4.44 -22.42
N PRO A 214 9.46 -5.26 -23.47
CA PRO A 214 10.55 -5.89 -24.23
C PRO A 214 11.43 -4.89 -25.00
N LYS A 215 10.92 -3.66 -25.24
CA LYS A 215 11.65 -2.60 -25.97
C LYS A 215 12.48 -1.68 -25.07
N TYR A 216 12.54 -1.96 -23.76
CA TYR A 216 13.16 -1.10 -22.78
C TYR A 216 14.18 -1.86 -21.94
N VAL A 217 15.17 -1.15 -21.44
CA VAL A 217 16.08 -1.64 -20.40
C VAL A 217 15.52 -1.23 -19.05
N ILE A 218 15.27 -2.21 -18.17
CA ILE A 218 14.83 -1.98 -16.81
C ILE A 218 16.04 -1.58 -15.97
N ARG A 219 15.96 -0.42 -15.32
CA ARG A 219 17.00 0.09 -14.42
C ARG A 219 16.72 -0.25 -12.98
N GLU A 220 15.50 0.04 -12.55
CA GLU A 220 15.04 -0.20 -11.19
C GLU A 220 13.59 -0.66 -11.20
N LYS A 221 13.20 -1.38 -10.17
CA LYS A 221 11.82 -1.86 -9.98
C LYS A 221 11.47 -1.91 -8.51
N SER A 222 10.25 -1.51 -8.17
CA SER A 222 9.74 -1.47 -6.80
C SER A 222 8.23 -1.68 -6.77
N ILE A 223 7.70 -1.96 -5.59
CA ILE A 223 6.26 -1.95 -5.33
C ILE A 223 5.88 -0.60 -4.72
N MET A 224 4.79 -0.04 -5.21
CA MET A 224 4.18 1.19 -4.71
C MET A 224 2.73 0.94 -4.33
N ARG A 225 2.29 1.57 -3.25
CA ARG A 225 0.89 1.64 -2.84
C ARG A 225 0.55 3.09 -2.53
N VAL A 226 -0.57 3.57 -3.05
CA VAL A 226 -1.03 4.95 -2.84
C VAL A 226 -2.20 4.94 -1.85
N THR A 227 -2.13 5.79 -0.85
CA THR A 227 -3.26 6.12 0.03
C THR A 227 -3.66 7.57 -0.27
N ARG A 228 -4.89 7.78 -0.74
CA ARG A 228 -5.40 9.10 -1.12
C ARG A 228 -6.23 9.69 0.02
N ASN A 229 -6.32 11.02 0.04
CA ASN A 229 -7.31 11.71 0.86
C ASN A 229 -8.73 11.25 0.46
N ALA A 230 -9.62 11.06 1.44
CA ALA A 230 -11.01 10.72 1.21
C ALA A 230 -11.83 11.91 0.65
N ASP A 231 -11.40 13.14 0.96
CA ASP A 231 -12.04 14.34 0.43
C ASP A 231 -11.65 14.50 -1.05
N ILE A 232 -12.63 14.53 -1.93
CA ILE A 232 -12.43 14.85 -3.35
C ILE A 232 -12.27 16.37 -3.44
N ASP A 233 -11.07 16.81 -3.77
CA ASP A 233 -10.84 18.22 -4.12
C ASP A 233 -11.30 18.44 -5.55
N ALA A 234 -12.54 18.92 -5.70
CA ALA A 234 -13.15 19.22 -6.99
C ALA A 234 -12.38 20.28 -7.82
N GLN A 235 -11.46 21.03 -7.19
CA GLN A 235 -10.64 22.03 -7.87
C GLN A 235 -9.36 21.46 -8.48
N SER A 236 -8.94 20.25 -8.08
CA SER A 236 -7.71 19.61 -8.55
C SER A 236 -7.94 18.57 -9.66
N MET A 237 -9.17 18.19 -9.93
CA MET A 237 -9.53 17.24 -10.99
C MET A 237 -9.97 18.00 -12.25
N TYR A 238 -9.26 17.81 -13.35
CA TYR A 238 -9.72 18.24 -14.67
C TYR A 238 -11.03 17.53 -15.02
N ASP A 239 -11.98 18.25 -15.64
CA ASP A 239 -13.40 17.89 -15.81
C ASP A 239 -13.69 16.48 -16.35
N GLU A 240 -12.81 15.91 -17.17
CA GLU A 240 -13.02 14.59 -17.80
C GLU A 240 -12.91 13.40 -16.83
N ASP A 241 -12.13 13.53 -15.73
CA ASP A 241 -11.95 12.45 -14.75
C ASP A 241 -13.07 12.45 -13.68
N MET A 242 -13.72 13.58 -13.45
CA MET A 242 -14.82 13.73 -12.48
C MET A 242 -16.10 13.03 -12.95
N ASP A 243 -16.45 13.16 -14.23
CA ASP A 243 -17.64 12.53 -14.79
C ASP A 243 -17.56 10.99 -14.71
N CYS A 244 -16.36 10.44 -14.90
CA CYS A 244 -16.13 8.99 -14.80
C CYS A 244 -16.27 8.47 -13.35
N LEU A 245 -15.85 9.27 -12.34
CA LEU A 245 -15.93 8.87 -10.93
C LEU A 245 -17.34 9.00 -10.35
N LEU A 246 -18.09 10.03 -10.75
CA LEU A 246 -19.49 10.22 -10.35
C LEU A 246 -20.38 9.13 -10.95
N TYR A 247 -20.13 8.75 -12.21
CA TYR A 247 -20.91 7.70 -12.90
C TYR A 247 -20.69 6.30 -12.29
N THR A 248 -19.51 6.02 -11.74
CA THR A 248 -19.24 4.73 -11.06
C THR A 248 -19.76 4.69 -9.63
N SER A 249 -20.00 5.85 -8.98
CA SER A 249 -20.59 5.92 -7.64
C SER A 249 -22.09 5.69 -7.66
N ASP A 250 -22.81 6.29 -8.63
CA ASP A 250 -24.27 6.15 -8.75
C ASP A 250 -24.71 4.75 -9.19
N ALA A 251 -23.84 3.99 -9.89
CA ALA A 251 -24.12 2.61 -10.29
C ALA A 251 -24.00 1.58 -9.15
N ALA A 252 -23.56 1.99 -7.97
CA ALA A 252 -23.42 1.10 -6.81
C ALA A 252 -24.62 1.18 -5.84
N ASP A 253 -25.56 2.13 -6.05
CA ASP A 253 -26.74 2.37 -5.22
C ASP A 253 -28.06 1.88 -5.88
N GLU A 254 -28.01 1.22 -7.05
CA GLU A 254 -29.12 0.46 -7.67
C GLU A 254 -28.81 -1.06 -7.58
#